data_d33993071e02030a66f84c4d334a5d25
#
_entry.id   d33993071e02030a66f84c4d334a5d25
#
_cell.length_a   1.000
_cell.length_b   1.000
_cell.length_c   1.000
_cell.angle_alpha   90.00
_cell.angle_beta   90.00
_cell.angle_gamma   90.00
#
_symmetry.space_group_name_H-M   'P 1'
#
loop_
_entity.id
_entity.type
_entity.pdbx_description
1 polymer ?
#
loop_
_entity_poly.entity_id
_entity_poly.type
_entity_poly.pdbx_seq_one_letter_code
_entity_poly.pdbx_strand_id
1 'polypeptide(L)'
;QTVKTGFDHLEEFGVNAVQLLPVFDADNNEFEPTYNWGYNPKNFNVVDGVYSTNPKNGRTRINEFRELVAAFANNANNTRIIMDVVYNHTSTAMNSNFQALVPYYYFRTLPGGGLSNGSGCGNEFKTEAPMASKFIVESLVHWATRYKIKGFRFDLMGLVDIDTMAKAKQALYNIDPDIVIYGEGWGGYGATTLPGDKMTNSANLYANLHNEKTPG
;
A
#
# COMPACT_ATOMS: atom_id res chain seq x y z
N GLN A 1 -30.64 23.85 8.21
CA GLN A 1 -29.46 23.11 8.70
C GLN A 1 -28.45 23.01 7.55
N THR A 2 -27.25 23.54 7.73
CA THR A 2 -26.21 23.42 6.70
C THR A 2 -25.68 21.99 6.75
N VAL A 3 -25.74 21.28 5.62
CA VAL A 3 -25.19 19.92 5.51
C VAL A 3 -23.66 20.03 5.47
N LYS A 4 -22.99 19.41 6.42
CA LYS A 4 -21.53 19.28 6.41
C LYS A 4 -21.12 18.13 5.49
N THR A 5 -20.00 18.29 4.80
CA THR A 5 -19.42 17.28 3.91
C THR A 5 -17.90 17.16 4.13
N GLY A 6 -17.29 16.11 3.61
CA GLY A 6 -15.83 15.93 3.67
C GLY A 6 -15.30 15.91 5.10
N PHE A 7 -14.25 16.68 5.36
CA PHE A 7 -13.55 16.75 6.64
C PHE A 7 -14.49 17.09 7.82
N ASP A 8 -15.31 18.14 7.69
CA ASP A 8 -16.22 18.57 8.76
C ASP A 8 -17.28 17.52 9.10
N HIS A 9 -17.73 16.75 8.09
CA HIS A 9 -18.67 15.66 8.31
C HIS A 9 -18.00 14.50 9.08
N LEU A 10 -16.79 14.11 8.71
CA LEU A 10 -16.05 13.05 9.38
C LEU A 10 -15.72 13.40 10.82
N GLU A 11 -15.37 14.67 11.09
CA GLU A 11 -15.17 15.16 12.45
C GLU A 11 -16.46 15.12 13.28
N GLU A 12 -17.59 15.61 12.73
CA GLU A 12 -18.91 15.57 13.42
C GLU A 12 -19.37 14.14 13.64
N PHE A 13 -19.08 13.23 12.69
CA PHE A 13 -19.45 11.82 12.81
C PHE A 13 -18.65 11.08 13.91
N GLY A 14 -17.53 11.63 14.35
CA GLY A 14 -16.78 11.14 15.48
C GLY A 14 -15.87 9.94 15.19
N VAL A 15 -15.47 9.73 13.92
CA VAL A 15 -14.53 8.66 13.56
C VAL A 15 -13.12 8.98 14.05
N ASN A 16 -12.42 7.96 14.53
CA ASN A 16 -11.03 8.07 14.99
C ASN A 16 -10.00 7.53 13.99
N ALA A 17 -10.45 6.99 12.87
CA ALA A 17 -9.61 6.56 11.75
C ALA A 17 -10.33 6.72 10.42
N VAL A 18 -9.59 7.11 9.38
CA VAL A 18 -10.07 7.22 8.01
C VAL A 18 -9.10 6.46 7.11
N GLN A 19 -9.61 5.45 6.41
CA GLN A 19 -8.88 4.77 5.35
C GLN A 19 -9.10 5.52 4.05
N LEU A 20 -8.00 5.95 3.44
CA LEU A 20 -8.00 6.53 2.11
C LEU A 20 -7.85 5.42 1.07
N LEU A 21 -8.46 5.61 -0.11
CA LEU A 21 -8.09 4.86 -1.32
C LEU A 21 -6.60 5.08 -1.63
N PRO A 22 -5.97 4.25 -2.48
CA PRO A 22 -4.55 4.37 -2.77
C PRO A 22 -4.15 5.80 -3.15
N VAL A 23 -3.10 6.30 -2.50
CA VAL A 23 -2.54 7.64 -2.74
C VAL A 23 -1.20 7.59 -3.46
N PHE A 24 -0.71 6.39 -3.78
CA PHE A 24 0.47 6.23 -4.61
C PHE A 24 0.23 6.79 -5.99
N ASP A 25 1.27 7.38 -6.58
CA ASP A 25 1.26 7.82 -7.97
C ASP A 25 0.88 6.65 -8.89
N ALA A 26 -0.30 6.74 -9.47
CA ALA A 26 -0.94 5.73 -10.30
C ALA A 26 -0.73 6.03 -11.78
N ASP A 27 -1.00 5.05 -12.63
CA ASP A 27 -0.94 5.24 -14.09
C ASP A 27 -2.23 5.90 -14.58
N ASN A 28 -2.30 7.21 -14.45
CA ASN A 28 -3.43 8.05 -14.80
C ASN A 28 -2.97 9.36 -15.49
N ASN A 29 -3.92 10.16 -15.97
CA ASN A 29 -3.64 11.52 -16.44
C ASN A 29 -3.89 12.52 -15.30
N GLU A 30 -2.85 12.95 -14.64
CA GLU A 30 -2.92 13.89 -13.51
C GLU A 30 -3.41 15.30 -13.89
N PHE A 31 -3.42 15.65 -15.19
CA PHE A 31 -3.81 16.98 -15.69
C PHE A 31 -5.25 17.04 -16.16
N GLU A 32 -5.81 15.90 -16.52
CA GLU A 32 -7.20 15.73 -16.93
C GLU A 32 -7.78 14.52 -16.17
N PRO A 33 -7.95 14.66 -14.84
CA PRO A 33 -8.26 13.52 -14.01
C PRO A 33 -9.64 12.96 -14.36
N THR A 34 -9.65 11.70 -14.77
CA THR A 34 -10.84 10.87 -14.78
C THR A 34 -10.88 10.06 -13.49
N TYR A 35 -12.08 9.58 -13.11
CA TYR A 35 -12.20 8.76 -11.90
C TYR A 35 -11.31 7.52 -11.98
N ASN A 36 -10.40 7.39 -11.01
CA ASN A 36 -9.47 6.27 -10.86
C ASN A 36 -9.36 5.93 -9.36
N TRP A 37 -9.45 4.66 -9.03
CA TRP A 37 -9.35 4.21 -7.64
C TRP A 37 -7.91 4.14 -7.13
N GLY A 38 -6.90 4.21 -8.01
CA GLY A 38 -5.49 4.19 -7.66
C GLY A 38 -4.86 2.79 -7.54
N TYR A 39 -5.58 1.71 -7.85
CA TYR A 39 -5.05 0.34 -7.77
C TYR A 39 -4.19 -0.07 -8.98
N ASN A 40 -3.54 0.89 -9.62
CA ASN A 40 -2.59 0.68 -10.71
C ASN A 40 -1.30 1.48 -10.45
N PRO A 41 -0.54 1.13 -9.40
CA PRO A 41 0.60 1.92 -8.93
C PRO A 41 1.73 1.95 -9.95
N LYS A 42 2.35 3.13 -10.06
CA LYS A 42 3.50 3.40 -10.91
C LYS A 42 4.74 3.79 -10.09
N ASN A 43 4.57 4.73 -9.15
CA ASN A 43 5.62 5.17 -8.24
C ASN A 43 5.13 5.13 -6.78
N PHE A 44 5.62 4.18 -6.00
CA PHE A 44 5.10 3.83 -4.66
C PHE A 44 5.39 4.86 -3.56
N ASN A 45 6.43 5.68 -3.71
CA ASN A 45 6.84 6.66 -2.69
C ASN A 45 6.50 8.10 -3.08
N VAL A 46 5.56 8.26 -4.00
CA VAL A 46 5.12 9.55 -4.55
C VAL A 46 3.62 9.68 -4.36
N VAL A 47 3.17 10.84 -3.89
CA VAL A 47 1.75 11.17 -3.82
C VAL A 47 1.23 11.44 -5.22
N ASP A 48 0.09 10.84 -5.60
CA ASP A 48 -0.52 11.02 -6.91
C ASP A 48 -0.91 12.50 -7.13
N GLY A 49 -0.60 13.01 -8.31
CA GLY A 49 -0.85 14.39 -8.67
C GLY A 49 -2.32 14.77 -8.79
N VAL A 50 -3.22 13.80 -8.99
CA VAL A 50 -4.67 14.07 -9.04
C VAL A 50 -5.22 14.66 -7.73
N TYR A 51 -4.53 14.45 -6.61
CA TYR A 51 -4.88 14.98 -5.30
C TYR A 51 -4.22 16.33 -4.99
N SER A 52 -3.44 16.89 -5.94
CA SER A 52 -2.71 18.14 -5.73
C SER A 52 -3.27 19.29 -6.55
N THR A 53 -3.28 20.48 -5.97
CA THR A 53 -3.64 21.73 -6.67
C THR A 53 -2.62 22.09 -7.74
N ASN A 54 -1.40 21.54 -7.67
CA ASN A 54 -0.36 21.71 -8.69
C ASN A 54 0.39 20.37 -8.94
N PRO A 55 -0.15 19.51 -9.82
CA PRO A 55 0.46 18.20 -10.12
C PRO A 55 1.90 18.27 -10.64
N LYS A 56 2.29 19.36 -11.29
CA LYS A 56 3.64 19.53 -11.83
C LYS A 56 4.69 19.83 -10.77
N ASN A 57 4.28 20.17 -9.55
CA ASN A 57 5.19 20.54 -8.48
C ASN A 57 5.18 19.49 -7.36
N GLY A 58 6.20 18.65 -7.33
CA GLY A 58 6.32 17.58 -6.33
C GLY A 58 6.33 18.10 -4.88
N ARG A 59 6.85 19.32 -4.62
CA ARG A 59 6.78 19.94 -3.29
C ARG A 59 5.34 20.23 -2.88
N THR A 60 4.51 20.71 -3.81
CA THR A 60 3.09 20.98 -3.56
C THR A 60 2.39 19.66 -3.17
N ARG A 61 2.55 18.59 -3.96
CA ARG A 61 1.99 17.26 -3.62
C ARG A 61 2.35 16.81 -2.20
N ILE A 62 3.63 16.90 -1.85
CA ILE A 62 4.15 16.48 -0.54
C ILE A 62 3.53 17.32 0.58
N ASN A 63 3.51 18.64 0.43
CA ASN A 63 3.03 19.55 1.47
C ASN A 63 1.53 19.40 1.68
N GLU A 64 0.73 19.40 0.61
CA GLU A 64 -0.73 19.27 0.70
C GLU A 64 -1.14 17.94 1.35
N PHE A 65 -0.48 16.83 1.02
CA PHE A 65 -0.78 15.57 1.66
C PHE A 65 -0.37 15.54 3.15
N ARG A 66 0.75 16.18 3.51
CA ARG A 66 1.12 16.36 4.92
C ARG A 66 0.14 17.24 5.69
N GLU A 67 -0.34 18.30 5.06
CA GLU A 67 -1.35 19.19 5.64
C GLU A 67 -2.66 18.45 5.87
N LEU A 68 -3.10 17.61 4.92
CA LEU A 68 -4.26 16.74 5.10
C LEU A 68 -4.10 15.82 6.30
N VAL A 69 -2.99 15.09 6.39
CA VAL A 69 -2.72 14.17 7.52
C VAL A 69 -2.68 14.94 8.83
N ALA A 70 -2.03 16.12 8.86
CA ALA A 70 -1.96 16.96 10.05
C ALA A 70 -3.33 17.51 10.46
N ALA A 71 -4.18 17.90 9.51
CA ALA A 71 -5.53 18.35 9.79
C ALA A 71 -6.36 17.28 10.50
N PHE A 72 -6.32 16.04 10.00
CA PHE A 72 -6.99 14.91 10.66
C PHE A 72 -6.40 14.59 12.04
N ALA A 73 -5.08 14.59 12.17
CA ALA A 73 -4.43 14.31 13.46
C ALA A 73 -4.72 15.37 14.54
N ASN A 74 -5.01 16.60 14.12
CA ASN A 74 -5.27 17.73 15.03
C ASN A 74 -6.77 18.05 15.18
N ASN A 75 -7.66 17.29 14.56
CA ASN A 75 -9.11 17.50 14.74
C ASN A 75 -9.57 17.04 16.13
N ALA A 76 -10.83 17.32 16.48
CA ALA A 76 -11.37 17.01 17.80
C ALA A 76 -11.32 15.50 18.17
N ASN A 77 -11.23 14.62 17.17
CA ASN A 77 -11.22 13.17 17.35
C ASN A 77 -9.81 12.55 17.29
N ASN A 78 -8.77 13.35 17.03
CA ASN A 78 -7.41 12.86 16.76
C ASN A 78 -7.42 11.75 15.69
N THR A 79 -8.06 12.01 14.56
CA THR A 79 -8.33 11.01 13.54
C THR A 79 -7.05 10.54 12.87
N ARG A 80 -6.85 9.24 12.83
CA ARG A 80 -5.67 8.61 12.20
C ARG A 80 -5.93 8.35 10.72
N ILE A 81 -4.93 8.56 9.88
CA ILE A 81 -4.98 8.20 8.47
C ILE A 81 -4.41 6.81 8.27
N ILE A 82 -5.18 5.95 7.61
CA ILE A 82 -4.80 4.63 7.13
C ILE A 82 -4.65 4.72 5.61
N MET A 83 -3.53 4.27 5.08
CA MET A 83 -3.31 4.19 3.63
C MET A 83 -3.66 2.80 3.11
N ASP A 84 -4.41 2.76 2.02
CA ASP A 84 -4.54 1.57 1.20
C ASP A 84 -3.28 1.44 0.31
N VAL A 85 -2.55 0.33 0.45
CA VAL A 85 -1.26 0.13 -0.21
C VAL A 85 -1.28 -1.06 -1.15
N VAL A 86 -0.77 -0.85 -2.36
CA VAL A 86 -0.81 -1.81 -3.45
C VAL A 86 0.60 -2.25 -3.78
N TYR A 87 1.13 -3.26 -3.07
CA TYR A 87 2.48 -3.81 -3.31
C TYR A 87 2.47 -5.13 -4.07
N ASN A 88 1.29 -5.62 -4.41
CA ASN A 88 1.15 -6.93 -5.08
C ASN A 88 1.44 -6.88 -6.59
N HIS A 89 1.35 -5.73 -7.23
CA HIS A 89 1.61 -5.53 -8.66
C HIS A 89 2.01 -4.08 -9.00
N THR A 90 2.33 -3.82 -10.24
CA THR A 90 2.51 -2.48 -10.83
C THR A 90 1.58 -2.30 -12.02
N SER A 91 1.31 -1.07 -12.41
CA SER A 91 0.48 -0.76 -13.59
C SER A 91 0.99 -1.48 -14.86
N THR A 92 2.31 -1.46 -15.06
CA THR A 92 2.98 -2.14 -16.19
C THR A 92 4.34 -2.68 -15.76
N ALA A 93 4.50 -4.02 -15.72
CA ALA A 93 5.76 -4.62 -15.28
C ALA A 93 6.92 -4.26 -16.21
N MET A 94 6.76 -4.49 -17.53
CA MET A 94 7.86 -4.36 -18.49
C MET A 94 8.37 -2.93 -18.68
N ASN A 95 7.52 -1.94 -18.42
CA ASN A 95 7.88 -0.51 -18.49
C ASN A 95 8.12 0.12 -17.12
N SER A 96 8.19 -0.70 -16.05
CA SER A 96 8.44 -0.21 -14.70
C SER A 96 9.92 0.13 -14.48
N ASN A 97 10.18 1.04 -13.54
CA ASN A 97 11.55 1.34 -13.09
C ASN A 97 12.25 0.09 -12.53
N PHE A 98 11.51 -0.83 -11.92
CA PHE A 98 12.03 -2.09 -11.40
C PHE A 98 12.61 -2.99 -12.50
N GLN A 99 11.88 -3.10 -13.61
CA GLN A 99 12.33 -3.90 -14.76
C GLN A 99 13.52 -3.24 -15.45
N ALA A 100 13.56 -1.91 -15.53
CA ALA A 100 14.66 -1.17 -16.10
C ALA A 100 15.96 -1.31 -15.27
N LEU A 101 15.84 -1.35 -13.94
CA LEU A 101 16.99 -1.47 -13.03
C LEU A 101 17.56 -2.89 -13.01
N VAL A 102 16.72 -3.90 -12.78
CA VAL A 102 17.14 -5.30 -12.72
C VAL A 102 16.08 -6.17 -13.38
N PRO A 103 16.24 -6.48 -14.67
CA PRO A 103 15.26 -7.26 -15.41
C PRO A 103 14.88 -8.58 -14.72
N TYR A 104 13.59 -8.85 -14.66
CA TYR A 104 12.97 -10.07 -14.11
C TYR A 104 13.23 -10.36 -12.62
N TYR A 105 13.89 -9.49 -11.90
CA TYR A 105 14.17 -9.70 -10.47
C TYR A 105 12.95 -9.42 -9.58
N TYR A 106 12.24 -8.32 -9.86
CA TYR A 106 11.15 -7.81 -9.01
C TYR A 106 9.78 -8.40 -9.34
N PHE A 107 9.67 -9.18 -10.38
CA PHE A 107 8.41 -9.78 -10.80
C PHE A 107 8.47 -11.31 -10.77
N ARG A 108 7.37 -11.93 -10.29
CA ARG A 108 7.23 -13.38 -10.36
C ARG A 108 7.04 -13.82 -11.81
N THR A 109 7.70 -14.91 -12.16
CA THR A 109 7.64 -15.49 -13.50
C THR A 109 7.12 -16.92 -13.45
N LEU A 110 6.45 -17.31 -14.53
CA LEU A 110 6.05 -18.69 -14.75
C LEU A 110 7.25 -19.53 -15.18
N PRO A 111 7.23 -20.87 -15.01
CA PRO A 111 8.29 -21.76 -15.48
C PRO A 111 8.62 -21.61 -16.97
N GLY A 112 7.65 -21.20 -17.81
CA GLY A 112 7.83 -20.94 -19.23
C GLY A 112 8.32 -19.54 -19.59
N GLY A 113 8.66 -18.68 -18.62
CA GLY A 113 9.23 -17.35 -18.84
C GLY A 113 8.25 -16.19 -18.96
N GLY A 114 6.94 -16.42 -18.85
CA GLY A 114 5.92 -15.36 -18.78
C GLY A 114 5.80 -14.79 -17.35
N LEU A 115 5.13 -13.64 -17.19
CA LEU A 115 4.84 -13.07 -15.88
C LEU A 115 3.74 -13.87 -15.17
N SER A 116 3.90 -14.09 -13.86
CA SER A 116 2.83 -14.56 -12.99
C SER A 116 1.75 -13.48 -12.86
N ASN A 117 0.49 -13.88 -12.75
CA ASN A 117 -0.66 -12.97 -12.75
C ASN A 117 -1.67 -13.30 -11.64
N GLY A 118 -1.20 -13.60 -10.44
CA GLY A 118 -2.06 -13.82 -9.28
C GLY A 118 -2.90 -12.58 -8.94
N SER A 119 -2.39 -11.38 -9.22
CA SER A 119 -3.13 -10.13 -9.03
C SER A 119 -4.33 -9.97 -9.97
N GLY A 120 -4.33 -10.64 -11.13
CA GLY A 120 -5.30 -10.40 -12.20
C GLY A 120 -5.00 -9.13 -13.04
N CYS A 121 -3.92 -8.39 -12.71
CA CYS A 121 -3.54 -7.12 -13.32
C CYS A 121 -2.40 -7.24 -14.35
N GLY A 122 -2.09 -8.46 -14.78
CA GLY A 122 -1.07 -8.74 -15.81
C GLY A 122 0.34 -8.96 -15.28
N ASN A 123 0.60 -8.73 -14.00
CA ASN A 123 1.89 -8.96 -13.35
C ASN A 123 1.73 -9.16 -11.84
N GLU A 124 2.80 -9.57 -11.21
CA GLU A 124 2.83 -9.85 -9.78
C GLU A 124 4.21 -9.52 -9.23
N PHE A 125 4.26 -8.67 -8.20
CA PHE A 125 5.51 -8.28 -7.57
C PHE A 125 6.09 -9.44 -6.76
N LYS A 126 7.38 -9.71 -6.91
CA LYS A 126 8.08 -10.82 -6.24
C LYS A 126 8.51 -10.41 -4.83
N THR A 127 7.55 -10.32 -3.91
CA THR A 127 7.74 -9.77 -2.57
C THR A 127 8.76 -10.53 -1.73
N GLU A 128 8.91 -11.84 -1.98
CA GLU A 128 9.89 -12.71 -1.33
C GLU A 128 11.33 -12.49 -1.80
N ALA A 129 11.56 -11.76 -2.89
CA ALA A 129 12.92 -11.40 -3.30
C ALA A 129 13.53 -10.39 -2.32
N PRO A 130 14.78 -10.58 -1.86
CA PRO A 130 15.35 -9.78 -0.77
C PRO A 130 15.26 -8.26 -0.98
N MET A 131 15.52 -7.76 -2.19
CA MET A 131 15.45 -6.32 -2.47
C MET A 131 14.01 -5.83 -2.65
N ALA A 132 13.08 -6.67 -3.09
CA ALA A 132 11.66 -6.35 -3.14
C ALA A 132 11.07 -6.25 -1.73
N SER A 133 11.38 -7.23 -0.88
CA SER A 133 11.04 -7.21 0.55
C SER A 133 11.57 -5.93 1.23
N LYS A 134 12.86 -5.63 1.04
CA LYS A 134 13.49 -4.41 1.56
C LYS A 134 12.79 -3.15 1.07
N PHE A 135 12.47 -3.07 -0.22
CA PHE A 135 11.75 -1.93 -0.80
C PHE A 135 10.38 -1.72 -0.16
N ILE A 136 9.59 -2.78 0.03
CA ILE A 136 8.26 -2.69 0.67
C ILE A 136 8.39 -2.17 2.10
N VAL A 137 9.29 -2.75 2.89
CA VAL A 137 9.51 -2.34 4.29
C VAL A 137 9.96 -0.87 4.37
N GLU A 138 10.93 -0.46 3.56
CA GLU A 138 11.43 0.93 3.56
C GLU A 138 10.38 1.92 3.05
N SER A 139 9.53 1.52 2.09
CA SER A 139 8.40 2.32 1.62
C SER A 139 7.39 2.58 2.75
N LEU A 140 7.01 1.54 3.49
CA LEU A 140 6.11 1.69 4.64
C LEU A 140 6.70 2.58 5.74
N VAL A 141 7.99 2.38 6.07
CA VAL A 141 8.73 3.24 7.00
C VAL A 141 8.75 4.69 6.52
N HIS A 142 8.95 4.93 5.22
CA HIS A 142 8.88 6.27 4.63
C HIS A 142 7.53 6.94 4.89
N TRP A 143 6.43 6.25 4.59
CA TRP A 143 5.08 6.81 4.80
C TRP A 143 4.78 7.03 6.29
N ALA A 144 5.13 6.09 7.15
CA ALA A 144 4.93 6.22 8.59
C ALA A 144 5.74 7.39 9.20
N THR A 145 7.00 7.58 8.77
CA THR A 145 7.89 8.60 9.35
C THR A 145 7.72 9.97 8.73
N ARG A 146 7.62 10.05 7.38
CA ARG A 146 7.59 11.31 6.64
C ARG A 146 6.22 11.95 6.55
N TYR A 147 5.17 11.12 6.53
CA TYR A 147 3.78 11.58 6.45
C TYR A 147 2.96 11.31 7.70
N LYS A 148 3.54 10.62 8.72
CA LYS A 148 2.86 10.30 9.97
C LYS A 148 1.62 9.41 9.78
N ILE A 149 1.65 8.54 8.78
CA ILE A 149 0.60 7.55 8.56
C ILE A 149 0.56 6.58 9.74
N LYS A 150 -0.65 6.27 10.20
CA LYS A 150 -0.91 5.47 11.40
C LYS A 150 -1.57 4.12 11.11
N GLY A 151 -1.70 3.75 9.86
CA GLY A 151 -2.18 2.44 9.47
C GLY A 151 -1.98 2.14 8.00
N PHE A 152 -1.94 0.86 7.68
CA PHE A 152 -1.79 0.36 6.31
C PHE A 152 -2.75 -0.80 6.06
N ARG A 153 -3.59 -0.66 5.05
CA ARG A 153 -4.42 -1.73 4.48
C ARG A 153 -3.74 -2.26 3.23
N PHE A 154 -3.43 -3.54 3.20
CA PHE A 154 -2.78 -4.16 2.06
C PHE A 154 -3.81 -4.71 1.08
N ASP A 155 -3.81 -4.17 -0.12
CA ASP A 155 -4.51 -4.72 -1.26
C ASP A 155 -3.91 -6.09 -1.62
N LEU A 156 -4.77 -7.10 -1.88
CA LEU A 156 -4.37 -8.48 -2.17
C LEU A 156 -3.21 -8.96 -1.27
N MET A 157 -3.34 -8.79 0.04
CA MET A 157 -2.30 -9.11 1.03
C MET A 157 -1.81 -10.56 0.91
N GLY A 158 -2.67 -11.48 0.47
CA GLY A 158 -2.30 -12.88 0.21
C GLY A 158 -1.18 -13.06 -0.82
N LEU A 159 -0.93 -12.08 -1.68
CA LEU A 159 0.17 -12.09 -2.65
C LEU A 159 1.48 -11.50 -2.11
N VAL A 160 1.48 -10.97 -0.89
CA VAL A 160 2.70 -10.56 -0.18
C VAL A 160 3.15 -11.74 0.68
N ASP A 161 4.43 -12.10 0.62
CA ASP A 161 4.95 -13.21 1.41
C ASP A 161 4.97 -12.89 2.92
N ILE A 162 4.76 -13.91 3.73
CA ILE A 162 4.58 -13.77 5.17
C ILE A 162 5.84 -13.23 5.88
N ASP A 163 7.04 -13.56 5.36
CA ASP A 163 8.29 -13.08 5.95
C ASP A 163 8.48 -11.58 5.72
N THR A 164 8.05 -11.07 4.57
CA THR A 164 8.02 -9.62 4.27
C THR A 164 7.00 -8.91 5.14
N MET A 165 5.81 -9.47 5.34
CA MET A 165 4.81 -8.89 6.23
C MET A 165 5.29 -8.85 7.68
N ALA A 166 5.95 -9.90 8.16
CA ALA A 166 6.53 -9.91 9.51
C ALA A 166 7.61 -8.83 9.70
N LYS A 167 8.49 -8.65 8.70
CA LYS A 167 9.50 -7.58 8.71
C LYS A 167 8.85 -6.19 8.68
N ALA A 168 7.83 -6.00 7.86
CA ALA A 168 7.08 -4.76 7.77
C ALA A 168 6.43 -4.41 9.12
N LYS A 169 5.74 -5.36 9.73
CA LYS A 169 5.15 -5.21 11.06
C LYS A 169 6.20 -4.81 12.10
N GLN A 170 7.31 -5.53 12.18
CA GLN A 170 8.37 -5.23 13.14
C GLN A 170 8.95 -3.83 12.93
N ALA A 171 9.21 -3.44 11.66
CA ALA A 171 9.76 -2.12 11.34
C ALA A 171 8.80 -0.99 11.71
N LEU A 172 7.50 -1.17 11.46
CA LEU A 172 6.47 -0.19 11.80
C LEU A 172 6.25 -0.09 13.32
N TYR A 173 6.22 -1.21 14.03
CA TYR A 173 6.08 -1.23 15.49
C TYR A 173 7.27 -0.60 16.22
N ASN A 174 8.46 -0.66 15.65
CA ASN A 174 9.63 0.06 16.16
C ASN A 174 9.49 1.59 16.05
N ILE A 175 8.64 2.08 15.14
CA ILE A 175 8.31 3.51 14.99
C ILE A 175 7.19 3.90 15.95
N ASP A 176 6.11 3.12 15.95
CA ASP A 176 4.93 3.32 16.77
C ASP A 176 4.15 1.99 16.88
N PRO A 177 4.03 1.40 18.08
CA PRO A 177 3.32 0.13 18.28
C PRO A 177 1.81 0.22 17.99
N ASP A 178 1.25 1.43 17.90
CA ASP A 178 -0.15 1.67 17.61
C ASP A 178 -0.45 1.74 16.09
N ILE A 179 0.55 1.53 15.22
CA ILE A 179 0.32 1.46 13.78
C ILE A 179 -0.49 0.21 13.45
N VAL A 180 -1.66 0.43 12.82
CA VAL A 180 -2.56 -0.66 12.44
C VAL A 180 -2.14 -1.25 11.09
N ILE A 181 -2.11 -2.59 11.01
CA ILE A 181 -1.83 -3.32 9.77
C ILE A 181 -2.92 -4.37 9.57
N TYR A 182 -3.54 -4.35 8.40
CA TYR A 182 -4.52 -5.34 7.96
C TYR A 182 -4.58 -5.39 6.43
N GLY A 183 -5.39 -6.26 5.87
CA GLY A 183 -5.53 -6.32 4.41
C GLY A 183 -6.41 -7.46 3.94
N GLU A 184 -6.43 -7.66 2.64
CA GLU A 184 -7.19 -8.72 1.99
C GLU A 184 -6.42 -10.04 2.05
N GLY A 185 -6.84 -10.91 2.96
CA GLY A 185 -6.21 -12.21 3.25
C GLY A 185 -6.56 -13.31 2.25
N TRP A 186 -6.58 -13.03 0.95
CA TRP A 186 -6.81 -14.02 -0.11
C TRP A 186 -5.71 -14.02 -1.18
N GLY A 187 -5.67 -15.04 -2.02
CA GLY A 187 -4.62 -15.28 -3.02
C GLY A 187 -4.77 -14.55 -4.35
N GLY A 188 -5.68 -13.57 -4.47
CA GLY A 188 -5.90 -12.84 -5.71
C GLY A 188 -6.84 -13.55 -6.70
N TYR A 189 -6.85 -13.08 -7.94
CA TYR A 189 -7.81 -13.50 -8.98
C TYR A 189 -7.25 -14.52 -9.98
N GLY A 190 -5.95 -14.78 -9.97
CA GLY A 190 -5.28 -15.66 -10.90
C GLY A 190 -4.33 -16.64 -10.24
N ALA A 191 -3.67 -17.46 -11.07
CA ALA A 191 -2.62 -18.36 -10.58
C ALA A 191 -1.38 -17.56 -10.20
N THR A 192 -0.89 -17.77 -8.99
CA THR A 192 0.37 -17.21 -8.51
C THR A 192 1.46 -18.28 -8.45
N THR A 193 2.72 -17.87 -8.61
CA THR A 193 3.89 -18.71 -8.33
C THR A 193 4.43 -18.55 -6.91
N LEU A 194 3.81 -17.69 -6.07
CA LEU A 194 4.08 -17.67 -4.64
C LEU A 194 3.61 -19.00 -4.01
N PRO A 195 4.49 -19.75 -3.31
CA PRO A 195 4.07 -20.96 -2.62
C PRO A 195 2.96 -20.68 -1.61
N GLY A 196 1.96 -21.58 -1.55
CA GLY A 196 0.77 -21.40 -0.74
C GLY A 196 1.05 -21.22 0.76
N ASP A 197 2.08 -21.91 1.28
CA ASP A 197 2.56 -21.80 2.66
C ASP A 197 3.31 -20.49 2.97
N LYS A 198 3.66 -19.72 1.92
CA LYS A 198 4.30 -18.39 2.03
C LYS A 198 3.33 -17.25 1.91
N MET A 199 2.10 -17.49 1.53
CA MET A 199 1.08 -16.46 1.34
C MET A 199 0.63 -15.86 2.67
N THR A 200 0.47 -14.54 2.73
CA THR A 200 -0.16 -13.85 3.87
C THR A 200 -1.68 -13.89 3.72
N ASN A 201 -2.24 -15.07 3.73
CA ASN A 201 -3.69 -15.29 3.64
C ASN A 201 -4.31 -15.66 4.99
N SER A 202 -5.63 -15.60 5.07
CA SER A 202 -6.37 -15.87 6.31
C SER A 202 -6.08 -17.26 6.90
N ALA A 203 -5.88 -18.28 6.06
CA ALA A 203 -5.60 -19.63 6.54
C ALA A 203 -4.22 -19.73 7.22
N ASN A 204 -3.19 -19.14 6.58
CA ASN A 204 -1.83 -19.13 7.14
C ASN A 204 -1.73 -18.22 8.37
N LEU A 205 -2.40 -17.07 8.36
CA LEU A 205 -2.47 -16.18 9.52
C LEU A 205 -3.15 -16.89 10.70
N TYR A 206 -4.28 -17.56 10.47
CA TYR A 206 -4.97 -18.33 11.51
C TYR A 206 -4.09 -19.47 12.07
N ALA A 207 -3.42 -20.21 11.21
CA ALA A 207 -2.51 -21.29 11.63
C ALA A 207 -1.31 -20.77 12.44
N ASN A 208 -0.86 -19.56 12.16
CA ASN A 208 0.28 -18.92 12.84
C ASN A 208 -0.11 -18.10 14.10
N LEU A 209 -1.39 -17.76 14.29
CA LEU A 209 -1.87 -17.11 15.53
C LEU A 209 -1.61 -17.97 16.79
N HIS A 210 -1.47 -19.28 16.63
CA HIS A 210 -1.14 -20.22 17.72
C HIS A 210 0.34 -20.59 17.79
N ASN A 211 1.16 -20.13 16.84
CA ASN A 211 2.60 -20.29 16.84
C ASN A 211 3.22 -18.91 16.93
N GLU A 212 3.96 -18.61 17.99
CA GLU A 212 4.56 -17.30 18.33
C GLU A 212 5.37 -16.59 17.23
N LYS A 213 5.34 -17.08 15.98
CA LYS A 213 6.10 -16.56 14.83
C LYS A 213 5.44 -15.40 14.09
N THR A 214 4.16 -15.15 14.31
CA THR A 214 3.47 -13.96 13.80
C THR A 214 2.66 -13.37 14.94
N PRO A 215 3.12 -12.31 15.57
CA PRO A 215 2.28 -11.58 16.52
C PRO A 215 1.04 -11.08 15.78
N GLY A 216 -0.14 -11.43 16.29
CA GLY A 216 -1.44 -11.03 15.77
C GLY A 216 -1.63 -9.50 15.79
#